data_1da23e7e45d7b74d4c1cc8cc4c202ea8
#
_entry.id   1da23e7e45d7b74d4c1cc8cc4c202ea8
#
_cell.length_a   1.000
_cell.length_b   1.000
_cell.length_c   1.000
_cell.angle_alpha   90.00
_cell.angle_beta   90.00
_cell.angle_gamma   90.00
#
_symmetry.space_group_name_H-M   'P 1'
#
loop_
_entity.id
_entity.type
_entity.pdbx_description
1 polymer ?
#
loop_
_entity_poly.entity_id
_entity_poly.type
_entity_poly.pdbx_seq_one_letter_code
_entity_poly.pdbx_strand_id
1 'polypeptide(L)'
;VPGDDGLHVDDPVGGDGDTGRGGHGAVPHKAVDPVVVCAQIVLALQSIVSRNVAPLDMAIITVGAIHAGEAPNVIPETAEMRLSVRALRPEVRDLLQERITAVACGQAAVFGARAHVDYQRRYPVLVNDAQMTGLARQVALDWLGEDGLITGMQPLTGSEDFAFLLERCP
;
A
#
# COMPACT_ATOMS: atom_id res chain seq x y z
N VAL A 1 -1.66 6.52 -13.79
CA VAL A 1 -1.60 6.47 -12.32
C VAL A 1 -0.73 5.29 -11.94
N PRO A 2 0.37 5.49 -11.24
CA PRO A 2 1.30 4.41 -10.91
C PRO A 2 0.87 3.71 -9.63
N GLY A 3 0.69 2.43 -9.69
CA GLY A 3 0.95 1.47 -8.66
C GLY A 3 -0.09 1.23 -7.61
N ASP A 4 -1.15 0.54 -7.93
CA ASP A 4 -1.99 -0.06 -6.93
C ASP A 4 -1.45 -1.47 -6.60
N ASP A 5 -0.97 -1.67 -5.37
CA ASP A 5 -0.75 -2.99 -4.83
C ASP A 5 -2.12 -3.65 -4.64
N GLY A 6 -2.35 -4.77 -5.29
CA GLY A 6 -3.61 -5.50 -5.21
C GLY A 6 -3.64 -6.42 -3.99
N LEU A 7 -4.71 -6.38 -3.23
CA LEU A 7 -5.01 -7.35 -2.19
C LEU A 7 -6.37 -7.96 -2.49
N HIS A 8 -6.39 -9.26 -2.75
CA HIS A 8 -7.62 -10.03 -2.94
C HIS A 8 -7.92 -10.83 -1.69
N VAL A 9 -9.17 -10.83 -1.29
CA VAL A 9 -9.70 -11.68 -0.21
C VAL A 9 -10.74 -12.58 -0.81
N ASP A 10 -10.55 -13.87 -0.69
CA ASP A 10 -11.47 -14.92 -1.10
C ASP A 10 -11.72 -15.93 0.03
N ASP A 11 -12.80 -16.67 -0.10
CA ASP A 11 -13.03 -17.83 0.73
C ASP A 11 -12.10 -18.98 0.30
N PRO A 12 -11.44 -19.68 1.21
CA PRO A 12 -10.65 -20.84 0.87
C PRO A 12 -11.57 -21.92 0.27
N VAL A 13 -11.35 -22.27 -0.99
CA VAL A 13 -11.94 -23.47 -1.58
C VAL A 13 -11.47 -24.68 -0.76
N GLY A 14 -12.23 -25.00 0.28
CA GLY A 14 -11.99 -26.16 1.15
C GLY A 14 -12.56 -27.40 0.52
N GLY A 15 -11.89 -28.53 0.66
CA GLY A 15 -12.44 -29.83 0.31
C GLY A 15 -13.78 -30.06 1.00
N ASP A 16 -14.73 -30.57 0.27
CA ASP A 16 -16.09 -31.01 0.57
C ASP A 16 -17.23 -30.12 0.03
N GLY A 17 -17.06 -29.63 -1.18
CA GLY A 17 -18.18 -29.42 -2.11
C GLY A 17 -19.22 -28.33 -1.86
N ASP A 18 -19.23 -27.63 -0.71
CA ASP A 18 -20.34 -26.72 -0.39
C ASP A 18 -19.97 -25.43 0.38
N THR A 19 -18.69 -25.14 0.63
CA THR A 19 -18.25 -24.03 1.47
C THR A 19 -17.20 -23.14 0.78
N GLY A 20 -17.57 -22.45 -0.23
CA GLY A 20 -16.68 -21.54 -0.96
C GLY A 20 -17.44 -20.60 -1.85
N ARG A 21 -18.67 -20.32 -1.48
CA ARG A 21 -19.54 -19.42 -2.23
C ARG A 21 -20.13 -18.40 -1.28
N GLY A 22 -20.33 -17.17 -1.78
CA GLY A 22 -21.09 -16.16 -1.10
C GLY A 22 -22.44 -16.68 -0.62
N GLY A 23 -23.14 -15.93 0.19
CA GLY A 23 -24.34 -16.41 0.85
C GLY A 23 -25.49 -15.42 0.78
N HIS A 24 -26.68 -15.92 1.17
CA HIS A 24 -27.81 -15.03 1.36
C HIS A 24 -27.62 -14.24 2.67
N GLY A 25 -27.77 -12.90 2.61
CA GLY A 25 -27.54 -12.02 3.75
C GLY A 25 -28.34 -12.33 5.02
N ALA A 26 -29.45 -13.08 4.88
CA ALA A 26 -30.24 -13.53 6.03
C ALA A 26 -29.68 -14.78 6.76
N VAL A 27 -28.65 -15.43 6.21
CA VAL A 27 -28.01 -16.63 6.79
C VAL A 27 -26.49 -16.49 6.87
N PRO A 28 -25.95 -15.39 7.47
CA PRO A 28 -24.52 -15.07 7.45
C PRO A 28 -23.66 -16.15 8.13
N HIS A 29 -24.24 -16.94 9.01
CA HIS A 29 -23.56 -18.05 9.71
C HIS A 29 -23.18 -19.22 8.78
N LYS A 30 -23.64 -19.22 7.52
CA LYS A 30 -23.31 -20.22 6.50
C LYS A 30 -22.30 -19.72 5.46
N ALA A 31 -21.78 -18.52 5.63
CA ALA A 31 -20.83 -17.89 4.71
C ALA A 31 -19.67 -17.23 5.46
N VAL A 32 -18.57 -16.99 4.78
CA VAL A 32 -17.52 -16.08 5.22
C VAL A 32 -17.70 -14.77 4.45
N ASP A 33 -17.86 -13.67 5.18
CA ASP A 33 -18.15 -12.39 4.57
C ASP A 33 -16.83 -11.63 4.27
N PRO A 34 -16.38 -11.55 2.99
CA PRO A 34 -15.15 -10.89 2.64
C PRO A 34 -15.22 -9.38 2.84
N VAL A 35 -16.39 -8.76 2.89
CA VAL A 35 -16.56 -7.33 3.21
C VAL A 35 -16.14 -7.07 4.65
N VAL A 36 -16.58 -7.91 5.59
CA VAL A 36 -16.19 -7.81 7.01
C VAL A 36 -14.71 -8.09 7.17
N VAL A 37 -14.17 -9.09 6.47
CA VAL A 37 -12.73 -9.40 6.47
C VAL A 37 -11.90 -8.21 5.97
N CYS A 38 -12.27 -7.60 4.85
CA CYS A 38 -11.62 -6.40 4.32
C CYS A 38 -11.64 -5.25 5.32
N ALA A 39 -12.76 -4.99 5.98
CA ALA A 39 -12.87 -3.92 6.98
C ALA A 39 -11.88 -4.15 8.14
N GLN A 40 -11.72 -5.39 8.61
CA GLN A 40 -10.75 -5.73 9.65
C GLN A 40 -9.30 -5.60 9.16
N ILE A 41 -9.01 -6.02 7.93
CA ILE A 41 -7.69 -5.83 7.33
C ILE A 41 -7.35 -4.35 7.24
N VAL A 42 -8.25 -3.49 6.77
CA VAL A 42 -8.05 -2.03 6.71
C VAL A 42 -7.62 -1.47 8.05
N LEU A 43 -8.33 -1.83 9.11
CA LEU A 43 -8.01 -1.38 10.48
C LEU A 43 -6.65 -1.93 10.96
N ALA A 44 -6.38 -3.22 10.72
CA ALA A 44 -5.14 -3.86 11.14
C ALA A 44 -3.91 -3.28 10.42
N LEU A 45 -4.02 -2.94 9.13
CA LEU A 45 -2.95 -2.33 8.34
C LEU A 45 -2.47 -0.99 8.94
N GLN A 46 -3.37 -0.21 9.59
CA GLN A 46 -2.98 1.06 10.22
C GLN A 46 -1.99 0.86 11.36
N SER A 47 -2.00 -0.31 12.00
CA SER A 47 -1.07 -0.63 13.07
C SER A 47 0.38 -0.81 12.59
N ILE A 48 0.60 -1.11 11.31
CA ILE A 48 1.95 -1.30 10.75
C ILE A 48 2.75 0.00 10.87
N VAL A 49 2.20 1.11 10.37
CA VAL A 49 2.89 2.40 10.43
C VAL A 49 3.08 2.85 11.88
N SER A 50 2.05 2.72 12.70
CA SER A 50 2.09 3.23 14.07
C SER A 50 2.88 2.35 15.06
N ARG A 51 3.16 1.08 14.75
CA ARG A 51 3.76 0.11 15.69
C ARG A 51 4.99 -0.63 15.16
N ASN A 52 5.24 -0.64 13.87
CA ASN A 52 6.38 -1.35 13.29
C ASN A 52 7.41 -0.40 12.65
N VAL A 53 7.02 0.81 12.23
CA VAL A 53 7.92 1.80 11.64
C VAL A 53 8.47 2.71 12.72
N ALA A 54 9.77 3.02 12.67
CA ALA A 54 10.37 3.94 13.60
C ALA A 54 9.75 5.35 13.47
N PRO A 55 9.51 6.10 14.56
CA PRO A 55 8.77 7.37 14.52
C PRO A 55 9.37 8.45 13.62
N LEU A 56 10.67 8.39 13.32
CA LEU A 56 11.37 9.32 12.45
C LEU A 56 11.45 8.86 11.00
N ASP A 57 11.01 7.65 10.70
CA ASP A 57 10.96 7.12 9.34
C ASP A 57 9.58 7.38 8.71
N MET A 58 9.61 7.88 7.48
CA MET A 58 8.37 8.12 6.74
C MET A 58 7.84 6.81 6.13
N ALA A 59 6.58 6.52 6.42
CA ALA A 59 5.82 5.41 5.83
C ALA A 59 4.35 5.79 5.68
N ILE A 60 3.76 5.40 4.55
CA ILE A 60 2.34 5.62 4.26
C ILE A 60 1.75 4.31 3.75
N ILE A 61 0.61 3.92 4.30
CA ILE A 61 -0.25 2.86 3.79
C ILE A 61 -1.64 3.45 3.64
N THR A 62 -2.11 3.55 2.41
CA THR A 62 -3.44 4.05 2.09
C THR A 62 -4.22 2.97 1.34
N VAL A 63 -5.39 2.60 1.83
CA VAL A 63 -6.35 1.81 1.07
C VAL A 63 -7.17 2.79 0.23
N GLY A 64 -6.91 2.82 -1.07
CA GLY A 64 -7.51 3.78 -1.99
C GLY A 64 -8.85 3.31 -2.58
N ALA A 65 -9.07 1.98 -2.64
CA ALA A 65 -10.31 1.41 -3.15
C ALA A 65 -10.61 0.06 -2.48
N ILE A 66 -11.90 -0.24 -2.35
CA ILE A 66 -12.42 -1.56 -1.97
C ILE A 66 -13.58 -1.86 -2.92
N HIS A 67 -13.56 -3.03 -3.52
CA HIS A 67 -14.61 -3.51 -4.41
C HIS A 67 -15.13 -4.85 -3.91
N ALA A 68 -16.43 -4.92 -3.58
CA ALA A 68 -17.06 -6.15 -3.09
C ALA A 68 -18.58 -6.08 -3.29
N GLY A 69 -19.15 -7.14 -3.83
CA GLY A 69 -20.60 -7.32 -3.95
C GLY A 69 -21.34 -6.27 -4.76
N GLU A 70 -22.59 -6.57 -5.09
CA GLU A 70 -23.45 -5.66 -5.87
C GLU A 70 -24.85 -5.50 -5.24
N ALA A 71 -25.28 -6.44 -4.43
CA ALA A 71 -26.62 -6.47 -3.88
C ALA A 71 -26.61 -6.52 -2.33
N PRO A 72 -27.49 -5.74 -1.66
CA PRO A 72 -27.45 -5.60 -0.20
C PRO A 72 -27.87 -6.87 0.57
N ASN A 73 -28.48 -7.84 -0.09
CA ASN A 73 -28.95 -9.10 0.48
C ASN A 73 -28.10 -10.31 0.08
N VAL A 74 -26.95 -10.09 -0.57
CA VAL A 74 -26.04 -11.14 -1.02
C VAL A 74 -24.65 -10.87 -0.44
N ILE A 75 -24.11 -11.83 0.30
CA ILE A 75 -22.71 -11.86 0.74
C ILE A 75 -21.88 -12.26 -0.49
N PRO A 76 -20.93 -11.44 -0.95
CA PRO A 76 -20.11 -11.74 -2.12
C PRO A 76 -19.14 -12.89 -1.85
N GLU A 77 -18.62 -13.51 -2.92
CA GLU A 77 -17.60 -14.56 -2.82
C GLU A 77 -16.21 -13.99 -2.59
N THR A 78 -15.96 -12.79 -3.11
CA THR A 78 -14.64 -12.14 -3.11
C THR A 78 -14.75 -10.66 -2.81
N ALA A 79 -13.64 -10.09 -2.32
CA ALA A 79 -13.42 -8.66 -2.24
C ALA A 79 -12.00 -8.32 -2.68
N GLU A 80 -11.86 -7.19 -3.36
CA GLU A 80 -10.57 -6.64 -3.80
C GLU A 80 -10.31 -5.31 -3.10
N MET A 81 -9.07 -5.12 -2.64
CA MET A 81 -8.59 -3.83 -2.15
C MET A 81 -7.38 -3.37 -2.96
N ARG A 82 -7.29 -2.07 -3.20
CA ARG A 82 -6.14 -1.44 -3.83
C ARG A 82 -5.47 -0.48 -2.86
N LEU A 83 -4.16 -0.67 -2.69
CA LEU A 83 -3.36 0.05 -1.74
C LEU A 83 -2.32 0.92 -2.44
N SER A 84 -2.01 2.06 -1.84
CA SER A 84 -0.84 2.87 -2.16
C SER A 84 0.11 2.84 -0.96
N VAL A 85 1.32 2.33 -1.18
CA VAL A 85 2.35 2.19 -0.14
C VAL A 85 3.55 3.07 -0.49
N ARG A 86 4.02 3.87 0.48
CA ARG A 86 5.13 4.80 0.27
C ARG A 86 6.10 4.75 1.44
N ALA A 87 7.39 4.79 1.12
CA ALA A 87 8.48 4.91 2.08
C ALA A 87 9.65 5.65 1.44
N LEU A 88 10.42 6.40 2.22
CA LEU A 88 11.63 7.08 1.73
C LEU A 88 12.89 6.24 1.90
N ARG A 89 12.83 5.13 2.68
CA ARG A 89 13.97 4.26 2.92
C ARG A 89 13.69 2.85 2.40
N PRO A 90 14.67 2.20 1.72
CA PRO A 90 14.52 0.84 1.23
C PRO A 90 14.16 -0.17 2.32
N GLU A 91 14.79 -0.05 3.51
CA GLU A 91 14.56 -0.97 4.64
C GLU A 91 13.12 -0.85 5.17
N VAL A 92 12.57 0.37 5.18
CA VAL A 92 11.17 0.59 5.55
C VAL A 92 10.23 0.00 4.50
N ARG A 93 10.58 0.12 3.22
CA ARG A 93 9.81 -0.49 2.12
C ARG A 93 9.78 -2.01 2.23
N ASP A 94 10.90 -2.64 2.56
CA ASP A 94 10.99 -4.09 2.80
C ASP A 94 10.11 -4.50 3.97
N LEU A 95 10.19 -3.78 5.09
CA LEU A 95 9.36 -3.99 6.26
C LEU A 95 7.87 -3.87 5.93
N LEU A 96 7.46 -2.83 5.18
CA LEU A 96 6.05 -2.63 4.81
C LEU A 96 5.53 -3.80 3.97
N GLN A 97 6.27 -4.27 2.97
CA GLN A 97 5.89 -5.43 2.16
C GLN A 97 5.69 -6.69 3.00
N GLU A 98 6.63 -7.00 3.87
CA GLU A 98 6.55 -8.15 4.78
C GLU A 98 5.33 -8.05 5.71
N ARG A 99 5.17 -6.88 6.35
CA ARG A 99 4.11 -6.68 7.34
C ARG A 99 2.71 -6.62 6.72
N ILE A 100 2.55 -5.98 5.57
CA ILE A 100 1.26 -5.93 4.86
C ILE A 100 0.82 -7.36 4.53
N THR A 101 1.72 -8.16 3.96
CA THR A 101 1.41 -9.56 3.62
C THR A 101 1.05 -10.37 4.87
N ALA A 102 1.87 -10.29 5.92
CA ALA A 102 1.62 -11.05 7.15
C ALA A 102 0.31 -10.64 7.84
N VAL A 103 0.03 -9.34 7.92
CA VAL A 103 -1.19 -8.82 8.57
C VAL A 103 -2.43 -9.18 7.75
N ALA A 104 -2.40 -9.00 6.43
CA ALA A 104 -3.54 -9.31 5.57
C ALA A 104 -3.88 -10.81 5.62
N CYS A 105 -2.89 -11.68 5.41
CA CYS A 105 -3.10 -13.13 5.45
C CYS A 105 -3.51 -13.62 6.85
N GLY A 106 -2.86 -13.10 7.90
CA GLY A 106 -3.21 -13.47 9.28
C GLY A 106 -4.61 -13.03 9.67
N GLN A 107 -5.01 -11.82 9.28
CA GLN A 107 -6.34 -11.31 9.58
C GLN A 107 -7.42 -12.06 8.82
N ALA A 108 -7.21 -12.37 7.53
CA ALA A 108 -8.14 -13.21 6.76
C ALA A 108 -8.32 -14.59 7.40
N ALA A 109 -7.22 -15.22 7.81
CA ALA A 109 -7.26 -16.55 8.45
C ALA A 109 -8.07 -16.58 9.75
N VAL A 110 -8.05 -15.50 10.55
CA VAL A 110 -8.86 -15.38 11.78
C VAL A 110 -10.36 -15.52 11.48
N PHE A 111 -10.80 -15.06 10.32
CA PHE A 111 -12.21 -15.13 9.88
C PHE A 111 -12.51 -16.33 9.00
N GLY A 112 -11.57 -17.25 8.81
CA GLY A 112 -11.75 -18.41 7.93
C GLY A 112 -11.64 -18.09 6.44
N ALA A 113 -11.16 -16.90 6.08
CA ALA A 113 -10.90 -16.47 4.70
C ALA A 113 -9.42 -16.64 4.32
N ARG A 114 -9.13 -16.44 3.03
CA ARG A 114 -7.76 -16.28 2.51
C ARG A 114 -7.56 -14.87 1.95
N ALA A 115 -6.35 -14.34 2.10
CA ALA A 115 -5.92 -13.14 1.40
C ALA A 115 -4.74 -13.47 0.51
N HIS A 116 -4.76 -12.95 -0.71
CA HIS A 116 -3.64 -12.95 -1.63
C HIS A 116 -3.17 -11.52 -1.84
N VAL A 117 -1.87 -11.28 -1.64
CA VAL A 117 -1.26 -9.96 -1.78
C VAL A 117 -0.37 -9.94 -3.01
N ASP A 118 -0.75 -9.15 -4.03
CA ASP A 118 0.10 -8.79 -5.16
C ASP A 118 0.81 -7.47 -4.85
N TYR A 119 2.06 -7.56 -4.36
CA TYR A 119 2.85 -6.39 -4.00
C TYR A 119 3.80 -6.01 -5.12
N GLN A 120 3.53 -4.90 -5.81
CA GLN A 120 4.31 -4.43 -6.94
C GLN A 120 5.21 -3.26 -6.53
N ARG A 121 6.52 -3.48 -6.49
CA ARG A 121 7.51 -2.41 -6.29
C ARG A 121 7.68 -1.64 -7.57
N ARG A 122 7.15 -0.43 -7.63
CA ARG A 122 7.16 0.37 -8.85
C ARG A 122 8.29 1.39 -8.84
N TYR A 123 8.14 2.51 -8.16
CA TYR A 123 9.10 3.61 -8.22
C TYR A 123 10.14 3.51 -7.10
N PRO A 124 11.45 3.60 -7.41
CA PRO A 124 12.47 3.81 -6.39
C PRO A 124 12.35 5.22 -5.80
N VAL A 125 13.04 5.44 -4.70
CA VAL A 125 13.13 6.78 -4.11
C VAL A 125 14.04 7.64 -4.98
N LEU A 126 13.57 8.83 -5.35
CA LEU A 126 14.41 9.82 -6.01
C LEU A 126 15.36 10.46 -4.99
N VAL A 127 16.64 10.26 -5.17
CA VAL A 127 17.69 10.91 -4.38
C VAL A 127 18.58 11.71 -5.33
N ASN A 128 18.50 13.03 -5.26
CA ASN A 128 19.33 13.88 -6.07
C ASN A 128 20.79 13.83 -5.64
N ASP A 129 21.71 13.80 -6.59
CA ASP A 129 23.15 13.93 -6.32
C ASP A 129 23.47 15.25 -5.64
N ALA A 130 24.28 15.22 -4.58
CA ALA A 130 24.57 16.38 -3.76
C ALA A 130 25.41 17.43 -4.51
N GLN A 131 26.35 17.01 -5.37
CA GLN A 131 27.21 17.90 -6.14
C GLN A 131 26.40 18.61 -7.23
N MET A 132 25.58 17.86 -7.98
CA MET A 132 24.73 18.43 -9.02
C MET A 132 23.66 19.36 -8.43
N THR A 133 23.09 19.00 -7.29
CA THR A 133 22.18 19.86 -6.55
C THR A 133 22.86 21.16 -6.11
N GLY A 134 24.11 21.07 -5.63
CA GLY A 134 24.91 22.24 -5.27
C GLY A 134 25.16 23.18 -6.47
N LEU A 135 25.50 22.61 -7.62
CA LEU A 135 25.70 23.37 -8.86
C LEU A 135 24.40 24.06 -9.32
N ALA A 136 23.31 23.32 -9.36
CA ALA A 136 22.00 23.86 -9.74
C ALA A 136 21.56 24.99 -8.80
N ARG A 137 21.81 24.84 -7.50
CA ARG A 137 21.55 25.90 -6.50
C ARG A 137 22.38 27.14 -6.74
N GLN A 138 23.67 27.00 -7.07
CA GLN A 138 24.55 28.15 -7.36
C GLN A 138 24.04 28.91 -8.59
N VAL A 139 23.74 28.22 -9.67
CA VAL A 139 23.18 28.85 -10.88
C VAL A 139 21.87 29.56 -10.59
N ALA A 140 21.00 28.96 -9.80
CA ALA A 140 19.73 29.60 -9.42
C ALA A 140 19.95 30.85 -8.55
N LEU A 141 20.91 30.82 -7.62
CA LEU A 141 21.29 31.97 -6.83
C LEU A 141 21.81 33.14 -7.70
N ASP A 142 22.68 32.83 -8.66
CA ASP A 142 23.27 33.82 -9.57
C ASP A 142 22.20 34.51 -10.46
N TRP A 143 21.13 33.77 -10.82
CA TRP A 143 20.09 34.30 -11.70
C TRP A 143 18.91 34.94 -10.95
N LEU A 144 18.49 34.36 -9.81
CA LEU A 144 17.26 34.73 -9.12
C LEU A 144 17.51 35.44 -7.77
N GLY A 145 18.76 35.40 -7.27
CA GLY A 145 19.07 35.86 -5.93
C GLY A 145 18.53 34.95 -4.82
N GLU A 146 18.79 35.27 -3.57
CA GLU A 146 18.37 34.50 -2.40
C GLU A 146 16.85 34.39 -2.27
N ASP A 147 16.13 35.45 -2.60
CA ASP A 147 14.65 35.52 -2.53
C ASP A 147 13.96 34.61 -3.56
N GLY A 148 14.68 34.22 -4.61
CA GLY A 148 14.16 33.30 -5.63
C GLY A 148 14.32 31.81 -5.29
N LEU A 149 14.92 31.48 -4.14
CA LEU A 149 15.19 30.12 -3.74
C LEU A 149 14.35 29.69 -2.53
N ILE A 150 13.60 28.59 -2.70
CA ILE A 150 12.97 27.91 -1.57
C ILE A 150 13.96 26.90 -1.00
N THR A 151 14.38 27.10 0.24
CA THR A 151 15.31 26.22 0.94
C THR A 151 14.61 25.51 2.11
N GLY A 152 15.18 24.38 2.56
CA GLY A 152 14.65 23.66 3.73
C GLY A 152 13.34 22.90 3.46
N MET A 153 13.01 22.62 2.21
CA MET A 153 11.86 21.79 1.87
C MET A 153 12.00 20.38 2.46
N GLN A 154 10.91 19.89 3.03
CA GLN A 154 10.84 18.48 3.43
C GLN A 154 10.78 17.59 2.19
N PRO A 155 11.24 16.34 2.29
CA PRO A 155 11.09 15.37 1.21
C PRO A 155 9.62 15.25 0.77
N LEU A 156 9.40 15.22 -0.55
CA LEU A 156 8.08 15.02 -1.12
C LEU A 156 7.76 13.52 -1.20
N THR A 157 6.51 13.18 -0.97
CA THR A 157 6.03 11.79 -1.02
C THR A 157 5.46 11.39 -2.38
N GLY A 158 5.60 12.23 -3.40
CA GLY A 158 5.24 11.94 -4.78
C GLY A 158 6.13 10.87 -5.39
N SER A 159 5.61 10.16 -6.39
CA SER A 159 6.42 9.26 -7.22
C SER A 159 6.97 10.05 -8.39
N GLU A 160 8.23 9.78 -8.76
CA GLU A 160 8.96 10.47 -9.82
C GLU A 160 9.68 9.43 -10.69
N ASP A 161 9.41 9.42 -11.99
CA ASP A 161 10.01 8.46 -12.93
C ASP A 161 11.49 8.74 -13.21
N PHE A 162 11.96 9.98 -13.00
CA PHE A 162 13.37 10.32 -13.09
C PHE A 162 14.25 9.50 -12.13
N ALA A 163 13.68 8.93 -11.07
CA ALA A 163 14.38 8.01 -10.17
C ALA A 163 14.99 6.80 -10.92
N PHE A 164 14.31 6.29 -11.94
CA PHE A 164 14.85 5.20 -12.77
C PHE A 164 16.03 5.64 -13.65
N LEU A 165 16.06 6.90 -14.06
CA LEU A 165 17.19 7.45 -14.81
C LEU A 165 18.42 7.55 -13.93
N LEU A 166 18.26 7.99 -12.67
CA LEU A 166 19.37 8.08 -11.71
C LEU A 166 19.95 6.71 -11.33
N GLU A 167 19.17 5.64 -11.38
CA GLU A 167 19.68 4.28 -11.18
C GLU A 167 20.58 3.81 -12.35
N ARG A 168 20.37 4.36 -13.55
CA ARG A 168 21.12 3.99 -14.78
C ARG A 168 22.26 4.93 -15.08
N CYS A 169 22.13 6.19 -14.70
CA CYS A 169 23.09 7.27 -14.97
C CYS A 169 23.24 8.09 -13.68
N PRO A 170 23.96 7.55 -12.67
CA PRO A 170 24.20 8.25 -11.41
C PRO A 170 25.12 9.45 -11.56
#